data_401d7e0ff27e3ec120f0614e4f55ae18
#
_entry.id   401d7e0ff27e3ec120f0614e4f55ae18
#
_cell.length_a   1.000
_cell.length_b   1.000
_cell.length_c   1.000
_cell.angle_alpha   90.00
_cell.angle_beta   90.00
_cell.angle_gamma   90.00
#
_symmetry.space_group_name_H-M   'P 1'
#
loop_
_entity.id
_entity.type
_entity.pdbx_description
1 polymer ?
#
loop_
_entity_poly.entity_id
_entity_poly.type
_entity_poly.pdbx_seq_one_letter_code
_entity_poly.pdbx_strand_id
1 'polypeptide(L)'
;MDGGDNVYTSTTDQVHSNMDAITAKLNELSPDIMLLQEVDEKSSRSHRIDETAIIKSELPGYCSSYAYNYKTLMVPYPIPPIGQVTSGIMTLSTFEVSSANRIKLPCPFSYPIRLCNLKRCLIVSRIPLNGCDKELVIVNLHLEAYDSGEGKAAQTQMLADILQAEANAGNYVIAGGDFNQTFSNVDLSAYPQQSNDLWAPGLIDTDEFGQDFTCLTDSSAPTCRSLDKPYIHAAKDNFQYYVIDGFIVSSNVKVKDVQTIDLGFENSDHNPLKLEVELTR
;
A
#
# COMPACT_ATOMS: atom_id res chain seq x y z
N MET A 1 -7.05 -5.88 8.70
CA MET A 1 -7.56 -7.14 9.31
C MET A 1 -6.74 -8.26 8.70
N ASP A 2 -6.16 -9.11 9.49
CA ASP A 2 -5.20 -10.13 9.04
C ASP A 2 -5.82 -11.50 8.72
N GLY A 3 -7.13 -11.64 8.86
CA GLY A 3 -7.83 -12.91 8.61
C GLY A 3 -7.63 -13.99 9.65
N GLY A 4 -7.05 -13.71 10.82
CA GLY A 4 -6.84 -14.69 11.90
C GLY A 4 -7.99 -15.68 12.13
N ASP A 5 -8.36 -15.98 13.34
CA ASP A 5 -9.49 -16.90 13.65
C ASP A 5 -10.84 -16.36 13.15
N ASN A 6 -10.93 -15.06 12.88
CA ASN A 6 -12.11 -14.40 12.36
C ASN A 6 -11.74 -13.46 11.22
N VAL A 7 -12.18 -13.74 10.01
CA VAL A 7 -11.84 -13.05 8.76
C VAL A 7 -12.04 -11.52 8.83
N TYR A 8 -13.06 -11.06 9.55
CA TYR A 8 -13.49 -9.66 9.55
C TYR A 8 -13.28 -8.94 10.88
N THR A 9 -12.92 -9.67 11.93
CA THR A 9 -12.72 -9.12 13.27
C THR A 9 -11.49 -9.71 13.91
N SER A 10 -10.69 -8.89 14.56
CA SER A 10 -9.60 -9.31 15.43
C SER A 10 -10.00 -9.07 16.89
N THR A 11 -9.26 -9.60 17.84
CA THR A 11 -9.36 -9.21 19.25
C THR A 11 -8.43 -8.02 19.52
N THR A 12 -8.68 -7.31 20.63
CA THR A 12 -7.78 -6.22 21.08
C THR A 12 -6.36 -6.72 21.27
N ASP A 13 -6.19 -7.89 21.89
CA ASP A 13 -4.86 -8.47 22.14
C ASP A 13 -4.14 -8.85 20.83
N GLN A 14 -4.90 -9.33 19.83
CA GLN A 14 -4.36 -9.65 18.51
C GLN A 14 -3.89 -8.39 17.77
N VAL A 15 -4.68 -7.30 17.82
CA VAL A 15 -4.26 -6.02 17.22
C VAL A 15 -2.96 -5.52 17.86
N HIS A 16 -2.84 -5.57 19.20
CA HIS A 16 -1.61 -5.19 19.86
C HIS A 16 -0.44 -6.10 19.48
N SER A 17 -0.64 -7.42 19.51
CA SER A 17 0.40 -8.38 19.12
C SER A 17 0.88 -8.18 17.69
N ASN A 18 -0.04 -7.93 16.75
CA ASN A 18 0.31 -7.64 15.36
C ASN A 18 1.07 -6.32 15.24
N MET A 19 0.64 -5.27 15.94
CA MET A 19 1.35 -3.98 15.92
C MET A 19 2.76 -4.10 16.50
N ASP A 20 2.93 -4.83 17.59
CA ASP A 20 4.25 -5.08 18.19
C ASP A 20 5.17 -5.84 17.21
N ALA A 21 4.66 -6.87 16.55
CA ALA A 21 5.41 -7.64 15.55
C ALA A 21 5.76 -6.80 14.31
N ILE A 22 4.80 -6.02 13.80
CA ILE A 22 5.00 -5.15 12.63
C ILE A 22 6.05 -4.07 12.95
N THR A 23 5.92 -3.36 14.07
CA THR A 23 6.87 -2.30 14.43
C THR A 23 8.25 -2.84 14.75
N ALA A 24 8.35 -4.02 15.38
CA ALA A 24 9.63 -4.71 15.56
C ALA A 24 10.30 -5.05 14.23
N LYS A 25 9.51 -5.56 13.23
CA LYS A 25 10.04 -5.86 11.89
C LYS A 25 10.46 -4.60 11.14
N LEU A 26 9.71 -3.52 11.23
CA LEU A 26 10.08 -2.23 10.63
C LEU A 26 11.38 -1.67 11.24
N ASN A 27 11.55 -1.79 12.55
CA ASN A 27 12.82 -1.43 13.23
C ASN A 27 13.99 -2.32 12.80
N GLU A 28 13.77 -3.63 12.63
CA GLU A 28 14.80 -4.57 12.17
C GLU A 28 15.25 -4.22 10.74
N LEU A 29 14.30 -3.97 9.84
CA LEU A 29 14.57 -3.61 8.45
C LEU A 29 15.19 -2.23 8.33
N SER A 30 14.79 -1.31 9.18
CA SER A 30 15.30 0.07 9.28
C SER A 30 15.50 0.77 7.93
N PRO A 31 14.51 0.79 7.03
CA PRO A 31 14.64 1.44 5.74
C PRO A 31 14.64 2.97 5.90
N ASP A 32 15.22 3.69 4.95
CA ASP A 32 15.20 5.16 4.96
C ASP A 32 13.79 5.74 4.82
N ILE A 33 12.92 5.06 4.06
CA ILE A 33 11.53 5.48 3.78
C ILE A 33 10.60 4.28 3.91
N MET A 34 9.44 4.46 4.55
CA MET A 34 8.39 3.45 4.64
C MET A 34 7.09 3.99 4.07
N LEU A 35 6.41 3.16 3.29
CA LEU A 35 5.10 3.44 2.70
C LEU A 35 4.10 2.44 3.28
N LEU A 36 3.28 2.89 4.22
CA LEU A 36 2.33 2.04 4.92
C LEU A 36 0.90 2.32 4.44
N GLN A 37 0.10 1.28 4.29
CA GLN A 37 -1.29 1.34 3.91
C GLN A 37 -2.17 0.78 5.03
N GLU A 38 -3.45 1.11 5.00
CA GLU A 38 -4.46 0.65 5.97
C GLU A 38 -4.15 0.94 7.43
N VAL A 39 -3.40 2.00 7.72
CA VAL A 39 -3.09 2.42 9.09
C VAL A 39 -4.32 3.06 9.72
N ASP A 40 -4.86 2.44 10.77
CA ASP A 40 -6.07 2.87 11.43
C ASP A 40 -5.81 3.92 12.52
N GLU A 41 -6.69 4.94 12.56
CA GLU A 41 -6.76 5.90 13.64
C GLU A 41 -8.09 5.71 14.38
N LYS A 42 -8.11 4.85 15.39
CA LYS A 42 -9.27 4.59 16.24
C LYS A 42 -10.49 4.02 15.50
N SER A 43 -10.30 3.17 14.50
CA SER A 43 -11.38 2.44 13.83
C SER A 43 -12.07 1.43 14.75
N SER A 44 -13.32 1.07 14.44
CA SER A 44 -14.02 -0.01 15.16
C SER A 44 -13.35 -1.35 14.95
N ARG A 45 -12.86 -1.63 13.72
CA ARG A 45 -12.18 -2.88 13.35
C ARG A 45 -10.85 -3.09 14.10
N SER A 46 -10.18 -2.01 14.47
CA SER A 46 -8.94 -2.01 15.29
C SER A 46 -9.20 -1.71 16.77
N HIS A 47 -10.43 -1.95 17.27
CA HIS A 47 -10.81 -1.76 18.68
C HIS A 47 -10.50 -0.38 19.25
N ARG A 48 -10.55 0.67 18.43
CA ARG A 48 -10.19 2.05 18.78
C ARG A 48 -8.72 2.25 19.13
N ILE A 49 -7.87 1.30 18.80
CA ILE A 49 -6.42 1.45 18.90
C ILE A 49 -5.98 2.48 17.85
N ASP A 50 -5.08 3.35 18.28
CA ASP A 50 -4.47 4.37 17.41
C ASP A 50 -3.14 3.83 16.89
N GLU A 51 -3.18 3.15 15.75
CA GLU A 51 -2.00 2.56 15.12
C GLU A 51 -0.99 3.63 14.70
N THR A 52 -1.49 4.82 14.29
CA THR A 52 -0.59 5.94 13.94
C THR A 52 0.23 6.41 15.12
N ALA A 53 -0.36 6.43 16.33
CA ALA A 53 0.35 6.82 17.54
C ALA A 53 1.37 5.76 17.96
N ILE A 54 1.02 4.47 17.85
CA ILE A 54 1.95 3.36 18.13
C ILE A 54 3.16 3.44 17.19
N ILE A 55 2.93 3.50 15.87
CA ILE A 55 4.00 3.57 14.89
C ILE A 55 4.95 4.74 15.17
N LYS A 56 4.41 5.93 15.47
CA LYS A 56 5.23 7.11 15.80
C LYS A 56 6.03 6.95 17.07
N SER A 57 5.50 6.27 18.09
CA SER A 57 6.21 6.05 19.33
C SER A 57 7.32 5.01 19.21
N GLU A 58 7.10 3.96 18.39
CA GLU A 58 8.07 2.89 18.18
C GLU A 58 9.15 3.25 17.15
N LEU A 59 8.91 4.25 16.30
CA LEU A 59 9.80 4.72 15.23
C LEU A 59 10.14 6.22 15.38
N PRO A 60 10.69 6.67 16.52
CA PRO A 60 10.87 8.10 16.82
C PRO A 60 11.92 8.80 15.93
N GLY A 61 12.75 8.03 15.20
CA GLY A 61 13.74 8.56 14.26
C GLY A 61 13.19 8.99 12.92
N TYR A 62 11.88 8.77 12.68
CA TYR A 62 11.23 9.07 11.40
C TYR A 62 10.30 10.27 11.51
N CYS A 63 10.39 11.20 10.56
CA CYS A 63 9.30 12.13 10.31
C CYS A 63 8.17 11.42 9.57
N SER A 64 6.92 11.81 9.81
CA SER A 64 5.76 11.10 9.28
C SER A 64 4.74 12.03 8.66
N SER A 65 4.12 11.58 7.57
CA SER A 65 2.95 12.19 6.94
C SER A 65 1.82 11.16 6.88
N TYR A 66 0.60 11.59 7.19
CA TYR A 66 -0.57 10.71 7.20
C TYR A 66 -1.74 11.32 6.44
N ALA A 67 -2.44 10.52 5.66
CA ALA A 67 -3.61 10.96 4.91
C ALA A 67 -4.74 9.93 4.96
N TYR A 68 -5.94 10.39 5.34
CA TYR A 68 -7.13 9.53 5.32
C TYR A 68 -7.49 9.14 3.88
N ASN A 69 -7.64 7.85 3.64
CA ASN A 69 -8.21 7.28 2.42
C ASN A 69 -9.52 6.53 2.67
N TYR A 70 -9.84 6.23 3.94
CA TYR A 70 -11.11 5.65 4.35
C TYR A 70 -11.59 6.31 5.65
N LYS A 71 -12.60 7.17 5.52
CA LYS A 71 -13.23 7.80 6.68
C LYS A 71 -14.74 7.76 6.53
N THR A 72 -15.37 6.91 7.34
CA THR A 72 -16.82 6.71 7.35
C THR A 72 -17.34 6.42 8.76
N LEU A 73 -18.57 6.83 9.03
CA LEU A 73 -19.21 6.60 10.31
C LEU A 73 -19.69 5.15 10.47
N MET A 74 -19.97 4.46 9.35
CA MET A 74 -20.53 3.12 9.37
C MET A 74 -20.25 2.39 8.07
N VAL A 75 -19.63 1.22 8.18
CA VAL A 75 -19.58 0.20 7.13
C VAL A 75 -20.51 -0.92 7.56
N PRO A 76 -21.68 -1.08 6.90
CA PRO A 76 -22.74 -1.96 7.38
C PRO A 76 -22.51 -3.46 7.10
N TYR A 77 -21.48 -3.78 6.35
CA TYR A 77 -21.14 -5.14 5.91
C TYR A 77 -19.68 -5.46 6.28
N PRO A 78 -19.33 -6.75 6.55
CA PRO A 78 -20.20 -7.94 6.62
C PRO A 78 -21.07 -7.96 7.89
N ILE A 79 -21.58 -9.13 8.27
CA ILE A 79 -22.29 -9.30 9.53
C ILE A 79 -21.42 -10.19 10.44
N PRO A 80 -20.98 -9.67 11.62
CA PRO A 80 -21.25 -8.35 12.19
C PRO A 80 -20.60 -7.21 11.39
N PRO A 81 -21.19 -5.99 11.42
CA PRO A 81 -20.69 -4.87 10.61
C PRO A 81 -19.29 -4.39 11.08
N ILE A 82 -18.46 -3.95 10.13
CA ILE A 82 -17.15 -3.35 10.43
C ILE A 82 -17.30 -2.10 11.31
N GLY A 83 -18.41 -1.35 11.14
CA GLY A 83 -18.68 -0.15 11.93
C GLY A 83 -17.96 1.08 11.41
N GLN A 84 -17.54 1.96 12.33
CA GLN A 84 -16.78 3.16 11.97
C GLN A 84 -15.37 2.79 11.50
N VAL A 85 -14.94 3.39 10.40
CA VAL A 85 -13.56 3.30 9.92
C VAL A 85 -12.95 4.70 9.82
N THR A 86 -11.74 4.82 10.32
CA THR A 86 -10.86 5.98 10.14
C THR A 86 -9.48 5.41 9.85
N SER A 87 -9.16 5.28 8.57
CA SER A 87 -7.95 4.63 8.10
C SER A 87 -7.27 5.47 7.03
N GLY A 88 -5.99 5.28 6.87
CA GLY A 88 -5.21 6.05 5.91
C GLY A 88 -3.96 5.35 5.41
N ILE A 89 -3.20 6.12 4.66
CA ILE A 89 -1.85 5.77 4.25
C ILE A 89 -0.87 6.64 5.03
N MET A 90 0.30 6.09 5.36
CA MET A 90 1.32 6.77 6.16
C MET A 90 2.69 6.64 5.50
N THR A 91 3.37 7.76 5.31
CA THR A 91 4.76 7.80 4.84
C THR A 91 5.65 8.19 6.00
N LEU A 92 6.70 7.39 6.26
CA LEU A 92 7.74 7.72 7.22
C LEU A 92 9.06 7.89 6.49
N SER A 93 9.90 8.81 6.95
CA SER A 93 11.21 9.11 6.34
C SER A 93 12.23 9.50 7.41
N THR A 94 13.46 8.98 7.29
CA THR A 94 14.62 9.47 8.04
C THR A 94 15.14 10.80 7.50
N PHE A 95 14.78 11.13 6.24
CA PHE A 95 15.12 12.39 5.61
C PHE A 95 14.12 13.47 5.97
N GLU A 96 14.55 14.73 5.96
CA GLU A 96 13.67 15.88 6.11
C GLU A 96 12.73 16.00 4.89
N VAL A 97 11.43 16.04 5.15
CA VAL A 97 10.38 16.22 4.14
C VAL A 97 9.98 17.70 4.11
N SER A 98 10.28 18.39 3.02
CA SER A 98 9.96 19.81 2.84
C SER A 98 8.46 20.07 2.70
N SER A 99 7.75 19.13 2.09
CA SER A 99 6.28 19.15 1.97
C SER A 99 5.70 17.76 1.75
N ALA A 100 4.48 17.56 2.25
CA ALA A 100 3.70 16.35 2.01
C ALA A 100 2.25 16.75 1.67
N ASN A 101 1.79 16.34 0.48
CA ASN A 101 0.50 16.73 -0.04
C ASN A 101 -0.39 15.51 -0.27
N ARG A 102 -1.64 15.59 0.24
CA ARG A 102 -2.67 14.61 -0.07
C ARG A 102 -3.32 14.95 -1.40
N ILE A 103 -3.25 14.04 -2.36
CA ILE A 103 -3.93 14.16 -3.64
C ILE A 103 -5.10 13.17 -3.66
N LYS A 104 -6.32 13.69 -3.84
CA LYS A 104 -7.52 12.87 -3.92
C LYS A 104 -7.57 12.18 -5.28
N LEU A 105 -7.81 10.86 -5.27
CA LEU A 105 -8.04 10.07 -6.48
C LEU A 105 -9.53 10.06 -6.89
N PRO A 106 -9.83 9.75 -8.16
CA PRO A 106 -11.19 9.50 -8.62
C PRO A 106 -11.90 8.44 -7.77
N CYS A 107 -13.17 8.68 -7.44
CA CYS A 107 -13.98 7.75 -6.67
C CYS A 107 -15.06 7.18 -7.60
N PRO A 108 -15.04 5.86 -7.90
CA PRO A 108 -15.97 5.26 -8.87
C PRO A 108 -17.40 5.09 -8.32
N PHE A 109 -17.57 5.23 -7.01
CA PHE A 109 -18.85 4.95 -6.37
C PHE A 109 -19.79 6.16 -6.38
N SER A 110 -21.03 5.91 -6.78
CA SER A 110 -22.11 6.89 -6.73
C SER A 110 -22.74 7.00 -5.33
N TYR A 111 -23.52 8.05 -5.09
CA TYR A 111 -24.36 8.16 -3.90
C TYR A 111 -25.50 7.12 -3.97
N PRO A 112 -25.87 6.45 -2.85
CA PRO A 112 -25.33 6.62 -1.49
C PRO A 112 -24.11 5.74 -1.17
N ILE A 113 -23.71 4.80 -2.03
CA ILE A 113 -22.66 3.81 -1.79
C ILE A 113 -21.33 4.48 -1.43
N ARG A 114 -20.98 5.58 -2.09
CA ARG A 114 -19.76 6.35 -1.80
C ARG A 114 -19.63 6.86 -0.35
N LEU A 115 -20.73 6.89 0.42
CA LEU A 115 -20.68 7.33 1.83
C LEU A 115 -19.99 6.30 2.73
N CYS A 116 -20.12 5.02 2.39
CA CYS A 116 -19.58 3.89 3.16
C CYS A 116 -18.32 3.30 2.52
N ASN A 117 -17.88 3.85 1.38
CA ASN A 117 -16.75 3.32 0.62
C ASN A 117 -15.50 4.19 0.72
N LEU A 118 -14.37 3.59 0.31
CA LEU A 118 -13.06 4.24 0.32
C LEU A 118 -13.03 5.47 -0.59
N LYS A 119 -12.21 6.44 -0.19
CA LYS A 119 -11.92 7.66 -0.96
C LYS A 119 -10.42 7.75 -1.12
N ARG A 120 -9.91 6.90 -2.00
CA ARG A 120 -8.48 6.70 -2.25
C ARG A 120 -7.75 8.01 -2.46
N CYS A 121 -6.49 8.05 -2.09
CA CYS A 121 -5.62 9.20 -2.26
C CYS A 121 -4.16 8.75 -2.38
N LEU A 122 -3.32 9.69 -2.82
CA LEU A 122 -1.87 9.61 -2.75
C LEU A 122 -1.38 10.53 -1.64
N ILE A 123 -0.21 10.20 -1.04
CA ILE A 123 0.66 11.17 -0.37
C ILE A 123 1.86 11.40 -1.27
N VAL A 124 2.05 12.65 -1.70
CA VAL A 124 3.23 13.09 -2.44
C VAL A 124 4.14 13.84 -1.49
N SER A 125 5.25 13.24 -1.11
CA SER A 125 6.25 13.79 -0.19
C SER A 125 7.48 14.22 -0.97
N ARG A 126 8.01 15.42 -0.65
CA ARG A 126 9.18 16.01 -1.31
C ARG A 126 10.35 16.06 -0.36
N ILE A 127 11.47 15.52 -0.80
CA ILE A 127 12.73 15.45 -0.04
C ILE A 127 13.79 16.23 -0.85
N PRO A 128 14.25 17.38 -0.34
CA PRO A 128 15.29 18.17 -0.99
C PRO A 128 16.61 17.40 -1.06
N LEU A 129 17.31 17.52 -2.18
CA LEU A 129 18.62 16.90 -2.37
C LEU A 129 19.75 17.93 -2.24
N ASN A 130 20.73 17.64 -1.40
CA ASN A 130 21.86 18.54 -1.17
C ASN A 130 22.68 18.77 -2.46
N GLY A 131 22.89 20.05 -2.81
CA GLY A 131 23.69 20.44 -3.97
C GLY A 131 23.00 20.23 -5.32
N CYS A 132 21.68 20.06 -5.32
CA CYS A 132 20.84 19.89 -6.49
C CYS A 132 19.56 20.75 -6.34
N ASP A 133 19.04 21.26 -7.46
CA ASP A 133 17.75 21.97 -7.51
C ASP A 133 16.57 21.00 -7.71
N LYS A 134 16.84 19.71 -7.76
CA LYS A 134 15.85 18.64 -7.90
C LYS A 134 15.54 18.00 -6.56
N GLU A 135 14.41 17.36 -6.48
CA GLU A 135 13.91 16.69 -5.28
C GLU A 135 13.76 15.18 -5.52
N LEU A 136 13.83 14.41 -4.43
CA LEU A 136 13.29 13.07 -4.42
C LEU A 136 11.81 13.15 -4.05
N VAL A 137 10.95 12.74 -4.99
CA VAL A 137 9.50 12.74 -4.84
C VAL A 137 9.03 11.32 -4.54
N ILE A 138 8.51 11.13 -3.34
CA ILE A 138 7.97 9.85 -2.87
C ILE A 138 6.45 9.91 -2.94
N VAL A 139 5.84 8.95 -3.64
CA VAL A 139 4.39 8.82 -3.79
C VAL A 139 3.93 7.55 -3.12
N ASN A 140 3.29 7.68 -1.95
CA ASN A 140 2.62 6.57 -1.28
C ASN A 140 1.20 6.43 -1.82
N LEU A 141 0.80 5.22 -2.15
CA LEU A 141 -0.49 4.92 -2.77
C LEU A 141 -1.19 3.70 -2.16
N HIS A 142 -2.51 3.68 -2.31
CA HIS A 142 -3.36 2.53 -2.11
C HIS A 142 -4.55 2.69 -3.06
N LEU A 143 -4.50 2.00 -4.22
CA LEU A 143 -5.45 2.17 -5.30
C LEU A 143 -6.76 1.38 -5.11
N GLU A 144 -7.68 1.54 -6.04
CA GLU A 144 -9.02 0.93 -5.95
C GLU A 144 -8.99 -0.59 -6.19
N ALA A 145 -9.73 -1.31 -5.32
CA ALA A 145 -9.82 -2.77 -5.33
C ALA A 145 -11.14 -3.29 -5.93
N TYR A 146 -12.26 -2.57 -5.73
CA TYR A 146 -13.59 -3.15 -5.75
C TYR A 146 -14.51 -2.65 -6.88
N ASP A 147 -14.02 -1.78 -7.76
CA ASP A 147 -14.83 -1.30 -8.89
C ASP A 147 -14.77 -2.25 -10.10
N SER A 148 -15.59 -1.94 -11.10
CA SER A 148 -15.67 -2.71 -12.37
C SER A 148 -14.50 -2.45 -13.33
N GLY A 149 -13.52 -1.63 -12.97
CA GLY A 149 -12.33 -1.30 -13.76
C GLY A 149 -12.22 0.16 -14.18
N GLU A 150 -13.33 0.91 -14.34
CA GLU A 150 -13.29 2.32 -14.73
C GLU A 150 -12.58 3.21 -13.70
N GLY A 151 -12.82 2.95 -12.40
CA GLY A 151 -12.17 3.67 -11.32
C GLY A 151 -10.69 3.31 -11.18
N LYS A 152 -10.35 2.02 -11.37
CA LYS A 152 -8.95 1.56 -11.40
C LYS A 152 -8.19 2.26 -12.51
N ALA A 153 -8.70 2.24 -13.74
CA ALA A 153 -8.07 2.89 -14.90
C ALA A 153 -7.92 4.41 -14.67
N ALA A 154 -8.97 5.09 -14.17
CA ALA A 154 -8.92 6.52 -13.91
C ALA A 154 -7.90 6.89 -12.81
N GLN A 155 -7.72 6.03 -11.79
CA GLN A 155 -6.71 6.23 -10.75
C GLN A 155 -5.31 5.98 -11.27
N THR A 156 -5.10 4.93 -12.08
CA THR A 156 -3.82 4.62 -12.73
C THR A 156 -3.40 5.74 -13.68
N GLN A 157 -4.32 6.24 -14.53
CA GLN A 157 -4.03 7.37 -15.42
C GLN A 157 -3.64 8.64 -14.64
N MET A 158 -4.38 8.98 -13.58
CA MET A 158 -4.04 10.15 -12.75
C MET A 158 -2.69 9.99 -12.06
N LEU A 159 -2.34 8.77 -11.62
CA LEU A 159 -1.02 8.46 -11.08
C LEU A 159 0.05 8.69 -12.15
N ALA A 160 -0.11 8.13 -13.35
CA ALA A 160 0.82 8.28 -14.46
C ALA A 160 1.05 9.77 -14.82
N ASP A 161 -0.03 10.57 -14.89
CA ASP A 161 0.06 12.01 -15.17
C ASP A 161 0.90 12.76 -14.11
N ILE A 162 0.71 12.42 -12.83
CA ILE A 162 1.47 13.02 -11.73
C ILE A 162 2.94 12.63 -11.80
N LEU A 163 3.23 11.33 -11.99
CA LEU A 163 4.61 10.85 -12.08
C LEU A 163 5.34 11.49 -13.28
N GLN A 164 4.67 11.56 -14.44
CA GLN A 164 5.24 12.17 -15.64
C GLN A 164 5.51 13.66 -15.47
N ALA A 165 4.64 14.39 -14.77
CA ALA A 165 4.87 15.80 -14.47
C ALA A 165 6.13 16.02 -13.61
N GLU A 166 6.36 15.15 -12.62
CA GLU A 166 7.54 15.20 -11.77
C GLU A 166 8.83 14.82 -12.53
N ALA A 167 8.76 13.77 -13.36
CA ALA A 167 9.89 13.37 -14.21
C ALA A 167 10.25 14.45 -15.22
N ASN A 168 9.27 15.11 -15.83
CA ASN A 168 9.48 16.24 -16.75
C ASN A 168 10.12 17.46 -16.04
N ALA A 169 9.87 17.64 -14.74
CA ALA A 169 10.55 18.63 -13.92
C ALA A 169 11.99 18.23 -13.57
N GLY A 170 12.41 17.00 -13.91
CA GLY A 170 13.73 16.44 -13.65
C GLY A 170 13.90 15.91 -12.22
N ASN A 171 12.81 15.73 -11.47
CA ASN A 171 12.84 15.14 -10.14
C ASN A 171 13.12 13.63 -10.20
N TYR A 172 13.63 13.09 -9.10
CA TYR A 172 13.71 11.65 -8.89
C TYR A 172 12.39 11.16 -8.33
N VAL A 173 11.76 10.18 -8.96
CA VAL A 173 10.39 9.78 -8.58
C VAL A 173 10.37 8.31 -8.18
N ILE A 174 9.80 8.05 -7.00
CA ILE A 174 9.51 6.70 -6.52
C ILE A 174 8.06 6.67 -6.02
N ALA A 175 7.21 5.93 -6.71
CA ALA A 175 5.87 5.62 -6.26
C ALA A 175 5.81 4.18 -5.75
N GLY A 176 5.08 3.92 -4.66
CA GLY A 176 4.95 2.55 -4.15
C GLY A 176 3.77 2.40 -3.21
N GLY A 177 3.38 1.16 -3.00
CA GLY A 177 2.29 0.75 -2.12
C GLY A 177 1.44 -0.37 -2.73
N ASP A 178 0.20 -0.45 -2.28
CA ASP A 178 -0.79 -1.41 -2.75
C ASP A 178 -1.54 -0.85 -3.97
N PHE A 179 -1.28 -1.44 -5.14
CA PHE A 179 -1.95 -1.07 -6.39
C PHE A 179 -3.32 -1.74 -6.53
N ASN A 180 -3.61 -2.81 -5.77
CA ASN A 180 -4.77 -3.68 -5.97
C ASN A 180 -4.89 -4.21 -7.41
N GLN A 181 -3.80 -4.17 -8.13
CA GLN A 181 -3.64 -4.58 -9.52
C GLN A 181 -2.24 -5.16 -9.70
N THR A 182 -2.11 -6.09 -10.62
CA THR A 182 -0.82 -6.67 -10.99
C THR A 182 -0.24 -5.92 -12.18
N PHE A 183 1.07 -5.78 -12.24
CA PHE A 183 1.76 -5.23 -13.41
C PHE A 183 1.84 -6.27 -14.55
N SER A 184 1.67 -5.82 -15.80
CA SER A 184 1.67 -6.69 -16.99
C SER A 184 3.00 -7.42 -17.23
N ASN A 185 4.10 -6.93 -16.64
CA ASN A 185 5.43 -7.53 -16.77
C ASN A 185 5.76 -8.59 -15.69
N VAL A 186 4.78 -9.00 -14.88
CA VAL A 186 4.97 -9.96 -13.77
C VAL A 186 4.52 -11.36 -14.16
N ASP A 187 5.37 -12.35 -13.91
CA ASP A 187 4.99 -13.76 -14.04
C ASP A 187 4.21 -14.22 -12.80
N LEU A 188 2.94 -14.56 -13.00
CA LEU A 188 2.02 -15.04 -11.97
C LEU A 188 1.79 -16.57 -12.04
N SER A 189 2.56 -17.29 -12.81
CA SER A 189 2.39 -18.75 -12.99
C SER A 189 2.42 -19.54 -11.67
N ALA A 190 3.12 -19.02 -10.65
CA ALA A 190 3.16 -19.58 -9.31
C ALA A 190 1.89 -19.34 -8.48
N TYR A 191 1.04 -18.36 -8.87
CA TYR A 191 -0.14 -17.94 -8.12
C TYR A 191 -1.41 -17.93 -8.99
N PRO A 192 -1.80 -19.09 -9.56
CA PRO A 192 -2.95 -19.17 -10.43
C PRO A 192 -4.25 -18.87 -9.66
N GLN A 193 -5.23 -18.27 -10.33
CA GLN A 193 -6.56 -18.06 -9.75
C GLN A 193 -7.19 -19.42 -9.43
N GLN A 194 -7.50 -19.64 -8.15
CA GLN A 194 -8.04 -20.91 -7.66
C GLN A 194 -9.54 -21.06 -7.89
N SER A 195 -10.30 -19.96 -7.88
CA SER A 195 -11.73 -19.94 -8.13
C SER A 195 -12.18 -18.58 -8.70
N ASN A 196 -13.18 -18.61 -9.58
CA ASN A 196 -13.78 -17.39 -10.11
C ASN A 196 -14.64 -16.65 -9.07
N ASP A 197 -14.97 -17.28 -7.95
CA ASP A 197 -15.71 -16.66 -6.86
C ASP A 197 -14.82 -15.81 -5.93
N LEU A 198 -13.51 -15.99 -6.03
CA LEU A 198 -12.55 -15.19 -5.28
C LEU A 198 -12.31 -13.84 -5.97
N TRP A 199 -12.01 -12.83 -5.16
CA TRP A 199 -11.55 -11.55 -5.69
C TRP A 199 -10.33 -11.75 -6.60
N ALA A 200 -10.28 -11.01 -7.69
CA ALA A 200 -9.16 -11.02 -8.61
C ALA A 200 -8.62 -9.59 -8.79
N PRO A 201 -7.30 -9.40 -8.82
CA PRO A 201 -6.69 -8.09 -9.06
C PRO A 201 -7.00 -7.61 -10.49
N GLY A 202 -6.98 -6.29 -10.66
CA GLY A 202 -6.90 -5.69 -11.99
C GLY A 202 -5.52 -5.92 -12.62
N LEU A 203 -5.37 -5.49 -13.87
CA LEU A 203 -4.08 -5.47 -14.57
C LEU A 203 -3.71 -4.02 -14.89
N ILE A 204 -2.49 -3.65 -14.58
CA ILE A 204 -1.86 -2.40 -15.03
C ILE A 204 -0.97 -2.75 -16.22
N ASP A 205 -1.25 -2.17 -17.37
CA ASP A 205 -0.31 -2.20 -18.48
C ASP A 205 0.87 -1.27 -18.15
N THR A 206 2.06 -1.85 -18.02
CA THR A 206 3.25 -1.08 -17.65
C THR A 206 3.63 -0.03 -18.70
N ASP A 207 3.20 -0.20 -19.94
CA ASP A 207 3.39 0.76 -21.03
C ASP A 207 2.65 2.08 -20.80
N GLU A 208 1.60 2.10 -19.95
CA GLU A 208 0.87 3.32 -19.58
C GLU A 208 1.77 4.38 -18.90
N PHE A 209 2.87 3.97 -18.28
CA PHE A 209 3.84 4.89 -17.64
C PHE A 209 4.93 5.39 -18.58
N GLY A 210 4.99 4.88 -19.82
CA GLY A 210 5.98 5.28 -20.82
C GLY A 210 7.40 4.79 -20.51
N GLN A 211 8.38 5.24 -21.32
CA GLN A 211 9.77 4.78 -21.23
C GLN A 211 10.56 5.42 -20.09
N ASP A 212 10.02 6.48 -19.49
CA ASP A 212 10.68 7.20 -18.40
C ASP A 212 10.50 6.51 -17.05
N PHE A 213 9.70 5.42 -16.99
CA PHE A 213 9.41 4.71 -15.75
C PHE A 213 9.62 3.21 -15.88
N THR A 214 9.93 2.60 -14.75
CA THR A 214 10.00 1.14 -14.61
C THR A 214 9.08 0.70 -13.50
N CYS A 215 8.16 -0.24 -13.80
CA CYS A 215 7.31 -0.90 -12.82
C CYS A 215 8.02 -2.12 -12.26
N LEU A 216 8.10 -2.22 -10.95
CA LEU A 216 8.90 -3.19 -10.21
C LEU A 216 8.06 -3.88 -9.15
N THR A 217 8.17 -5.18 -9.08
CA THR A 217 7.77 -6.02 -7.96
C THR A 217 8.62 -7.28 -7.95
N ASP A 218 8.52 -8.05 -6.88
CA ASP A 218 9.16 -9.37 -6.80
C ASP A 218 8.07 -10.43 -6.55
N SER A 219 7.92 -11.35 -7.51
CA SER A 219 6.98 -12.47 -7.46
C SER A 219 7.59 -13.77 -6.92
N SER A 220 8.79 -13.74 -6.35
CA SER A 220 9.40 -14.91 -5.70
C SER A 220 8.63 -15.37 -4.45
N ALA A 221 7.94 -14.44 -3.80
CA ALA A 221 6.92 -14.67 -2.78
C ALA A 221 5.67 -13.82 -3.07
N PRO A 222 4.47 -14.26 -2.64
CA PRO A 222 3.27 -13.45 -2.85
C PRO A 222 3.29 -12.21 -1.94
N THR A 223 2.80 -11.09 -2.46
CA THR A 223 2.73 -9.85 -1.65
C THR A 223 1.44 -9.76 -0.86
N CYS A 224 0.37 -10.48 -1.26
CA CYS A 224 -0.93 -10.46 -0.58
C CYS A 224 -1.57 -11.84 -0.63
N ARG A 225 -2.46 -12.12 0.33
CA ARG A 225 -3.31 -13.32 0.37
C ARG A 225 -4.81 -12.98 0.41
N SER A 226 -5.64 -13.95 0.07
CA SER A 226 -7.10 -13.81 0.21
C SER A 226 -7.53 -13.73 1.68
N LEU A 227 -8.68 -13.04 1.88
CA LEU A 227 -9.39 -12.92 3.16
C LEU A 227 -10.74 -13.65 3.13
N ASP A 228 -10.90 -14.66 2.27
CA ASP A 228 -12.15 -15.42 2.12
C ASP A 228 -12.43 -16.37 3.29
N LYS A 229 -11.39 -16.72 4.05
CA LYS A 229 -11.45 -17.61 5.22
C LYS A 229 -10.34 -17.30 6.21
N PRO A 230 -10.46 -17.75 7.50
CA PRO A 230 -9.40 -17.58 8.49
C PRO A 230 -8.08 -18.16 8.01
N TYR A 231 -6.99 -17.42 8.21
CA TYR A 231 -5.67 -17.86 7.75
C TYR A 231 -5.10 -18.92 8.69
N ILE A 232 -4.76 -20.07 8.12
CA ILE A 232 -4.13 -21.18 8.83
C ILE A 232 -2.81 -21.48 8.12
N HIS A 233 -1.68 -21.07 8.72
CA HIS A 233 -0.35 -21.23 8.13
C HIS A 233 -0.03 -22.69 7.72
N ALA A 234 -0.49 -23.68 8.50
CA ALA A 234 -0.32 -25.09 8.17
C ALA A 234 -1.10 -25.54 6.92
N ALA A 235 -2.06 -24.76 6.44
CA ALA A 235 -2.86 -25.02 5.25
C ALA A 235 -2.67 -23.92 4.18
N LYS A 236 -1.50 -23.30 4.14
CA LYS A 236 -1.19 -22.17 3.25
C LYS A 236 -1.46 -22.47 1.77
N ASP A 237 -1.28 -23.69 1.31
CA ASP A 237 -1.51 -24.08 -0.09
C ASP A 237 -2.99 -24.00 -0.52
N ASN A 238 -3.92 -23.82 0.44
CA ASN A 238 -5.33 -23.68 0.19
C ASN A 238 -5.79 -22.21 0.05
N PHE A 239 -4.88 -21.25 0.12
CA PHE A 239 -5.19 -19.83 0.00
C PHE A 239 -4.90 -19.31 -1.41
N GLN A 240 -5.72 -18.35 -1.85
CA GLN A 240 -5.39 -17.55 -3.03
C GLN A 240 -4.33 -16.52 -2.65
N TYR A 241 -3.29 -16.45 -3.45
CA TYR A 241 -2.21 -15.48 -3.32
C TYR A 241 -2.19 -14.52 -4.51
N TYR A 242 -1.66 -13.32 -4.25
CA TYR A 242 -1.59 -12.23 -5.21
C TYR A 242 -0.23 -11.54 -5.16
N VAL A 243 0.12 -10.86 -6.26
CA VAL A 243 1.25 -9.93 -6.34
C VAL A 243 0.68 -8.60 -6.81
N ILE A 244 0.36 -7.73 -5.86
CA ILE A 244 -0.37 -6.47 -6.07
C ILE A 244 0.30 -5.25 -5.44
N ASP A 245 1.37 -5.47 -4.69
CA ASP A 245 2.25 -4.43 -4.16
C ASP A 245 3.43 -4.23 -5.10
N GLY A 246 3.89 -3.00 -5.25
CA GLY A 246 4.94 -2.67 -6.20
C GLY A 246 5.53 -1.28 -6.02
N PHE A 247 6.47 -0.99 -6.91
CA PHE A 247 7.07 0.33 -7.08
C PHE A 247 7.07 0.74 -8.55
N ILE A 248 7.00 2.04 -8.79
CA ILE A 248 7.24 2.67 -10.07
C ILE A 248 8.33 3.70 -9.86
N VAL A 249 9.42 3.60 -10.60
CA VAL A 249 10.58 4.48 -10.45
C VAL A 249 10.92 5.19 -11.76
N SER A 250 11.32 6.45 -11.68
CA SER A 250 11.78 7.19 -12.85
C SER A 250 13.19 6.74 -13.32
N SER A 251 13.48 6.94 -14.59
CA SER A 251 14.70 6.46 -15.26
C SER A 251 16.02 6.99 -14.68
N ASN A 252 15.97 8.12 -13.93
CA ASN A 252 17.11 8.67 -13.20
C ASN A 252 17.30 8.05 -11.80
N VAL A 253 16.44 7.08 -11.41
CA VAL A 253 16.58 6.27 -10.20
C VAL A 253 17.14 4.91 -10.59
N LYS A 254 18.37 4.61 -10.14
CA LYS A 254 19.00 3.33 -10.42
C LYS A 254 18.58 2.27 -9.42
N VAL A 255 17.82 1.29 -9.86
CA VAL A 255 17.41 0.15 -9.04
C VAL A 255 18.61 -0.76 -8.77
N LYS A 256 18.79 -1.13 -7.50
CA LYS A 256 19.80 -2.10 -7.05
C LYS A 256 19.17 -3.45 -6.76
N ASP A 257 18.03 -3.43 -6.06
CA ASP A 257 17.34 -4.65 -5.63
C ASP A 257 15.86 -4.37 -5.41
N VAL A 258 15.02 -5.36 -5.65
CA VAL A 258 13.62 -5.41 -5.25
C VAL A 258 13.32 -6.79 -4.71
N GLN A 259 12.75 -6.88 -3.50
CA GLN A 259 12.54 -8.15 -2.81
C GLN A 259 11.26 -8.15 -1.99
N THR A 260 10.43 -9.16 -2.16
CA THR A 260 9.32 -9.47 -1.25
C THR A 260 9.87 -10.22 -0.03
N ILE A 261 9.58 -9.70 1.15
CA ILE A 261 10.01 -10.31 2.42
C ILE A 261 8.88 -11.19 2.90
N ASP A 262 9.02 -12.50 2.69
CA ASP A 262 8.01 -13.47 3.12
C ASP A 262 8.00 -13.60 4.65
N LEU A 263 6.97 -13.04 5.29
CA LEU A 263 6.71 -13.13 6.73
C LEU A 263 5.64 -14.18 7.05
N GLY A 264 5.24 -15.00 6.08
CA GLY A 264 4.24 -16.04 6.24
C GLY A 264 2.84 -15.51 6.54
N PHE A 265 2.59 -14.23 6.34
CA PHE A 265 1.29 -13.56 6.61
C PHE A 265 0.79 -13.72 8.07
N GLU A 266 1.70 -13.81 9.03
CA GLU A 266 1.35 -14.06 10.43
C GLU A 266 0.66 -12.86 11.10
N ASN A 267 1.05 -11.62 10.72
CA ASN A 267 0.56 -10.40 11.36
C ASN A 267 -0.13 -9.44 10.39
N SER A 268 -0.16 -9.76 9.11
CA SER A 268 -0.79 -8.97 8.04
C SER A 268 -1.19 -9.89 6.90
N ASP A 269 -2.16 -9.49 6.10
CA ASP A 269 -2.53 -10.11 4.83
C ASP A 269 -1.62 -9.68 3.66
N HIS A 270 -0.67 -8.78 3.91
CA HIS A 270 0.38 -8.41 2.99
C HIS A 270 1.77 -8.73 3.54
N ASN A 271 2.68 -9.11 2.66
CA ASN A 271 4.10 -9.20 2.90
C ASN A 271 4.78 -7.88 2.50
N PRO A 272 5.81 -7.40 3.23
CA PRO A 272 6.53 -6.19 2.85
C PRO A 272 7.32 -6.38 1.56
N LEU A 273 7.28 -5.37 0.69
CA LEU A 273 8.13 -5.27 -0.48
C LEU A 273 9.23 -4.24 -0.24
N LYS A 274 10.49 -4.65 -0.36
CA LYS A 274 11.69 -3.82 -0.20
C LYS A 274 12.23 -3.39 -1.56
N LEU A 275 12.58 -2.12 -1.69
CA LEU A 275 13.28 -1.56 -2.84
C LEU A 275 14.59 -0.91 -2.37
N GLU A 276 15.68 -1.21 -3.05
CA GLU A 276 16.98 -0.56 -2.85
C GLU A 276 17.38 0.19 -4.13
N VAL A 277 17.69 1.47 -3.98
CA VAL A 277 18.00 2.37 -5.11
C VAL A 277 19.23 3.22 -4.86
N GLU A 278 19.76 3.76 -5.95
CA GLU A 278 20.76 4.82 -5.98
C GLU A 278 20.26 5.94 -6.89
N LEU A 279 20.30 7.17 -6.41
CA LEU A 279 19.98 8.33 -7.25
C LEU A 279 21.19 8.66 -8.14
N THR A 280 20.99 8.62 -9.45
CA THR A 280 22.07 8.93 -10.41
C THR A 280 22.09 10.45 -10.68
N ARG A 281 23.26 11.07 -10.55
CA ARG A 281 23.46 12.48 -10.86
C ARG A 281 23.57 12.69 -12.36
#